data_78c7cd66bbb22c9a1dbc9b95309c26af
#
_entry.id   78c7cd66bbb22c9a1dbc9b95309c26af
#
_cell.length_a   1.000
_cell.length_b   1.000
_cell.length_c   1.000
_cell.angle_alpha   90.00
_cell.angle_beta   90.00
_cell.angle_gamma   90.00
#
_symmetry.space_group_name_H-M   'P 1'
#
loop_
_entity.id
_entity.type
_entity.pdbx_description
1 polymer ?
#
loop_
_entity_poly.entity_id
_entity_poly.type
_entity_poly.pdbx_seq_one_letter_code
_entity_poly.pdbx_strand_id
1 'polypeptide(L)'
;MSVFKDKVLLITGGTGSFGNAVLRRFLDSDIKEIRILSRDEKKQDDMRHFLQANRSDVAHKVKFYIGNVRQREAVDFAMDGVDYVFSAAALKQVPSCEFFPMEAVRTNVEGTNNVLLSAIAHGVKNIVVLSTDKAAYPINAMGISKAMMEKVAIAQGRALGVGAKTTICCTRYGNVMASRGSVIPLWVEQMMEGKPITITDPNMTRFMMTLDDAVDLVIYAFTHGENGDLFVQKAPAATLDVLAEALKQTYAMIDPKYGETEVKVIGTRHGEKLYETLVTREEMAKAIDMGGYYRIPCDNRDLNYDKFFTEGDHKVETVEEYHSHNTKRLDVEGMKELLLKLNFIREDLGLQPRAKARDYRSE
;
A
#
# COMPACT_ATOMS: atom_id res chain seq x y z
N MET A 1 6.44 26.11 -3.22
CA MET A 1 7.64 25.31 -2.89
C MET A 1 7.16 23.97 -2.34
N SER A 2 7.77 22.87 -2.75
CA SER A 2 7.48 21.55 -2.22
C SER A 2 7.81 21.49 -0.72
N VAL A 3 6.96 20.88 0.10
CA VAL A 3 7.23 20.67 1.55
C VAL A 3 8.42 19.74 1.79
N PHE A 4 8.86 19.04 0.74
CA PHE A 4 9.98 18.09 0.76
C PHE A 4 11.31 18.70 0.30
N LYS A 5 11.33 19.99 -0.10
CA LYS A 5 12.54 20.65 -0.55
C LYS A 5 13.63 20.58 0.53
N ASP A 6 14.83 20.18 0.12
CA ASP A 6 16.01 20.05 0.97
C ASP A 6 15.84 19.10 2.19
N LYS A 7 14.88 18.16 2.13
CA LYS A 7 14.53 17.21 3.19
C LYS A 7 15.13 15.83 2.99
N VAL A 8 15.17 15.05 4.07
CA VAL A 8 15.62 13.66 4.10
C VAL A 8 14.42 12.75 4.32
N LEU A 9 14.18 11.80 3.41
CA LEU A 9 13.14 10.80 3.48
C LEU A 9 13.75 9.43 3.75
N LEU A 10 13.32 8.75 4.81
CA LEU A 10 13.62 7.35 5.06
C LEU A 10 12.46 6.46 4.57
N ILE A 11 12.77 5.44 3.78
CA ILE A 11 11.83 4.41 3.31
C ILE A 11 12.23 3.07 3.90
N THR A 12 11.46 2.55 4.85
CA THR A 12 11.66 1.17 5.32
C THR A 12 11.02 0.20 4.34
N GLY A 13 11.67 -0.93 4.06
CA GLY A 13 11.22 -1.85 3.01
C GLY A 13 11.33 -1.25 1.60
N GLY A 14 12.24 -0.31 1.41
CA GLY A 14 12.41 0.44 0.18
C GLY A 14 12.76 -0.38 -1.07
N THR A 15 13.25 -1.61 -0.90
CA THR A 15 13.50 -2.56 -2.00
C THR A 15 12.25 -3.32 -2.47
N GLY A 16 11.11 -3.15 -1.79
CA GLY A 16 9.82 -3.68 -2.23
C GLY A 16 9.15 -2.84 -3.31
N SER A 17 8.13 -3.37 -3.99
CA SER A 17 7.43 -2.68 -5.10
C SER A 17 6.94 -1.29 -4.70
N PHE A 18 6.32 -1.16 -3.51
CA PHE A 18 5.79 0.11 -3.04
C PHE A 18 6.90 1.10 -2.65
N GLY A 19 7.92 0.61 -1.91
CA GLY A 19 9.08 1.44 -1.56
C GLY A 19 9.81 1.98 -2.78
N ASN A 20 9.95 1.16 -3.83
CA ASN A 20 10.49 1.57 -5.14
C ASN A 20 9.64 2.64 -5.82
N ALA A 21 8.31 2.53 -5.75
CA ALA A 21 7.43 3.53 -6.37
C ALA A 21 7.53 4.88 -5.65
N VAL A 22 7.59 4.88 -4.32
CA VAL A 22 7.83 6.09 -3.54
C VAL A 22 9.22 6.67 -3.84
N LEU A 23 10.27 5.84 -3.89
CA LEU A 23 11.61 6.27 -4.30
C LEU A 23 11.56 6.99 -5.65
N ARG A 24 10.97 6.37 -6.68
CA ARG A 24 10.89 6.96 -8.03
C ARG A 24 10.16 8.29 -8.05
N ARG A 25 9.05 8.42 -7.30
CA ARG A 25 8.29 9.66 -7.21
C ARG A 25 9.10 10.80 -6.62
N PHE A 26 9.94 10.53 -5.62
CA PHE A 26 10.76 11.54 -4.97
C PHE A 26 12.10 11.78 -5.65
N LEU A 27 12.59 10.84 -6.45
CA LEU A 27 13.90 10.91 -7.08
C LEU A 27 14.08 12.16 -7.98
N ASP A 28 13.02 12.51 -8.73
CA ASP A 28 12.98 13.68 -9.62
C ASP A 28 12.54 14.98 -8.90
N SER A 29 12.28 14.93 -7.61
CA SER A 29 11.87 16.09 -6.82
C SER A 29 13.06 16.89 -6.29
N ASP A 30 12.76 17.98 -5.60
CA ASP A 30 13.72 18.83 -4.89
C ASP A 30 14.17 18.28 -3.52
N ILE A 31 13.92 16.98 -3.26
CA ILE A 31 14.37 16.30 -2.05
C ILE A 31 15.90 16.21 -2.00
N LYS A 32 16.48 16.36 -0.81
CA LYS A 32 17.93 16.32 -0.63
C LYS A 32 18.48 14.90 -0.63
N GLU A 33 17.84 14.00 0.12
CA GLU A 33 18.33 12.64 0.33
C GLU A 33 17.16 11.67 0.52
N ILE A 34 17.31 10.45 -0.02
CA ILE A 34 16.37 9.33 0.18
C ILE A 34 17.16 8.17 0.75
N ARG A 35 16.76 7.66 1.92
CA ARG A 35 17.37 6.51 2.58
C ARG A 35 16.51 5.28 2.40
N ILE A 36 17.14 4.19 1.96
CA ILE A 36 16.51 2.88 1.78
C ILE A 36 16.98 1.96 2.90
N LEU A 37 16.10 1.65 3.85
CA LEU A 37 16.37 0.66 4.90
C LEU A 37 15.72 -0.67 4.52
N SER A 38 16.53 -1.70 4.31
CA SER A 38 16.09 -3.05 3.95
C SER A 38 17.07 -4.12 4.46
N ARG A 39 16.57 -5.33 4.66
CA ARG A 39 17.39 -6.50 5.04
C ARG A 39 18.11 -7.12 3.86
N ASP A 40 17.59 -6.92 2.65
CA ASP A 40 18.01 -7.61 1.44
C ASP A 40 19.14 -6.83 0.77
N GLU A 41 20.36 -7.26 1.04
CA GLU A 41 21.58 -6.69 0.47
C GLU A 41 21.59 -6.79 -1.05
N LYS A 42 21.22 -7.95 -1.59
CA LYS A 42 21.22 -8.18 -3.05
C LYS A 42 20.30 -7.19 -3.78
N LYS A 43 19.08 -6.99 -3.28
CA LYS A 43 18.16 -6.02 -3.89
C LYS A 43 18.62 -4.58 -3.74
N GLN A 44 19.32 -4.23 -2.66
CA GLN A 44 19.92 -2.91 -2.51
C GLN A 44 21.05 -2.71 -3.51
N ASP A 45 21.87 -3.72 -3.71
CA ASP A 45 22.97 -3.70 -4.68
C ASP A 45 22.46 -3.56 -6.12
N ASP A 46 21.46 -4.35 -6.50
CA ASP A 46 20.80 -4.26 -7.80
C ASP A 46 20.19 -2.87 -8.04
N MET A 47 19.52 -2.33 -7.02
CA MET A 47 18.93 -0.98 -7.09
C MET A 47 20.01 0.08 -7.26
N ARG A 48 21.12 -0.02 -6.54
CA ARG A 48 22.26 0.90 -6.65
C ARG A 48 22.86 0.88 -8.06
N HIS A 49 23.16 -0.30 -8.58
CA HIS A 49 23.70 -0.47 -9.93
C HIS A 49 22.73 0.05 -11.00
N PHE A 50 21.44 -0.24 -10.85
CA PHE A 50 20.42 0.28 -11.76
C PHE A 50 20.38 1.81 -11.77
N LEU A 51 20.40 2.45 -10.59
CA LEU A 51 20.37 3.91 -10.47
C LEU A 51 21.63 4.54 -11.08
N GLN A 52 22.81 3.94 -10.82
CA GLN A 52 24.07 4.43 -11.39
C GLN A 52 24.11 4.33 -12.93
N ALA A 53 23.57 3.22 -13.48
CA ALA A 53 23.55 3.01 -14.92
C ALA A 53 22.49 3.84 -15.66
N ASN A 54 21.31 4.04 -15.07
CA ASN A 54 20.14 4.59 -15.76
C ASN A 54 19.73 5.99 -15.26
N ARG A 55 20.16 6.39 -14.06
CA ARG A 55 19.78 7.63 -13.39
C ARG A 55 20.95 8.24 -12.63
N SER A 56 22.12 8.28 -13.27
CA SER A 56 23.36 8.83 -12.69
C SER A 56 23.21 10.30 -12.25
N ASP A 57 22.31 11.05 -12.90
CA ASP A 57 21.97 12.44 -12.60
C ASP A 57 21.45 12.62 -11.15
N VAL A 58 20.70 11.65 -10.61
CA VAL A 58 20.06 11.71 -9.28
C VAL A 58 20.44 10.56 -8.34
N ALA A 59 21.23 9.58 -8.80
CA ALA A 59 21.65 8.43 -8.01
C ALA A 59 22.35 8.84 -6.69
N HIS A 60 23.05 9.97 -6.69
CA HIS A 60 23.76 10.52 -5.52
C HIS A 60 22.83 10.86 -4.35
N LYS A 61 21.53 11.10 -4.60
CA LYS A 61 20.52 11.36 -3.56
C LYS A 61 20.17 10.13 -2.74
N VAL A 62 20.40 8.90 -3.26
CA VAL A 62 19.96 7.67 -2.63
C VAL A 62 21.07 7.08 -1.77
N LYS A 63 20.75 6.80 -0.50
CA LYS A 63 21.61 6.13 0.47
C LYS A 63 21.00 4.81 0.90
N PHE A 64 21.84 3.79 0.98
CA PHE A 64 21.40 2.43 1.30
C PHE A 64 21.86 2.04 2.71
N TYR A 65 20.93 1.53 3.49
CA TYR A 65 21.14 1.06 4.86
C TYR A 65 20.69 -0.40 4.95
N ILE A 66 21.60 -1.30 5.28
CA ILE A 66 21.27 -2.70 5.56
C ILE A 66 20.82 -2.76 7.02
N GLY A 67 19.60 -3.21 7.24
CA GLY A 67 19.07 -3.32 8.60
C GLY A 67 17.67 -3.93 8.64
N ASN A 68 17.30 -4.39 9.82
CA ASN A 68 16.01 -5.01 10.09
C ASN A 68 15.20 -4.12 11.05
N VAL A 69 13.96 -3.76 10.68
CA VAL A 69 13.06 -2.96 11.54
C VAL A 69 12.78 -3.63 12.90
N ARG A 70 13.00 -4.93 13.03
CA ARG A 70 12.92 -5.65 14.32
C ARG A 70 14.02 -5.24 15.31
N GLN A 71 15.10 -4.65 14.83
CA GLN A 71 16.26 -4.23 15.61
C GLN A 71 16.24 -2.71 15.71
N ARG A 72 15.98 -2.21 16.91
CA ARG A 72 15.85 -0.77 17.18
C ARG A 72 17.12 -0.01 16.80
N GLU A 73 18.28 -0.56 17.10
CA GLU A 73 19.58 0.06 16.84
C GLU A 73 19.83 0.27 15.34
N ALA A 74 19.41 -0.69 14.49
CA ALA A 74 19.53 -0.57 13.04
C ALA A 74 18.61 0.53 12.49
N VAL A 75 17.43 0.71 13.10
CA VAL A 75 16.50 1.78 12.75
C VAL A 75 17.03 3.13 13.22
N ASP A 76 17.53 3.24 14.46
CA ASP A 76 18.08 4.48 15.00
C ASP A 76 19.27 4.97 14.18
N PHE A 77 20.16 4.07 13.73
CA PHE A 77 21.28 4.42 12.88
C PHE A 77 20.85 5.04 11.52
N ALA A 78 19.76 4.54 10.93
CA ALA A 78 19.22 5.09 9.68
C ALA A 78 18.38 6.34 9.87
N MET A 79 17.94 6.65 11.11
CA MET A 79 16.99 7.70 11.44
C MET A 79 17.64 9.07 11.70
N ASP A 80 18.92 9.13 11.97
CA ASP A 80 19.60 10.39 12.32
C ASP A 80 19.47 11.44 11.21
N GLY A 81 18.94 12.62 11.53
CA GLY A 81 18.73 13.71 10.59
C GLY A 81 17.61 13.49 9.57
N VAL A 82 16.73 12.50 9.75
CA VAL A 82 15.56 12.25 8.88
C VAL A 82 14.43 13.23 9.19
N ASP A 83 13.82 13.81 8.13
CA ASP A 83 12.64 14.68 8.24
C ASP A 83 11.33 13.92 8.06
N TYR A 84 11.29 12.93 7.16
CA TYR A 84 10.09 12.17 6.77
C TYR A 84 10.37 10.67 6.78
N VAL A 85 9.40 9.87 7.20
CA VAL A 85 9.49 8.41 7.18
C VAL A 85 8.29 7.81 6.45
N PHE A 86 8.56 6.98 5.45
CA PHE A 86 7.58 6.07 4.89
C PHE A 86 7.85 4.66 5.42
N SER A 87 7.01 4.18 6.33
CA SER A 87 7.14 2.88 6.98
C SER A 87 6.37 1.81 6.18
N ALA A 88 7.09 1.10 5.30
CA ALA A 88 6.51 0.08 4.40
C ALA A 88 7.10 -1.32 4.58
N ALA A 89 8.06 -1.52 5.50
CA ALA A 89 8.61 -2.83 5.80
C ALA A 89 7.55 -3.72 6.47
N ALA A 90 7.18 -4.83 5.82
CA ALA A 90 6.17 -5.75 6.34
C ALA A 90 6.29 -7.16 5.75
N LEU A 91 5.74 -8.15 6.44
CA LEU A 91 5.34 -9.42 5.86
C LEU A 91 3.91 -9.27 5.32
N LYS A 92 3.68 -9.61 4.05
CA LYS A 92 2.42 -9.38 3.35
C LYS A 92 1.78 -10.63 2.74
N GLN A 93 2.48 -11.75 2.71
CA GLN A 93 1.97 -12.98 2.13
C GLN A 93 1.10 -13.71 3.16
N VAL A 94 -0.18 -13.93 2.83
CA VAL A 94 -1.15 -14.58 3.72
C VAL A 94 -0.66 -15.96 4.14
N PRO A 95 -0.27 -16.89 3.24
CA PRO A 95 0.18 -18.20 3.65
C PRO A 95 1.38 -18.16 4.60
N SER A 96 2.38 -17.33 4.31
CA SER A 96 3.57 -17.22 5.17
C SER A 96 3.22 -16.69 6.57
N CYS A 97 2.28 -15.76 6.67
CA CYS A 97 1.85 -15.22 7.96
C CYS A 97 1.01 -16.24 8.75
N GLU A 98 0.19 -17.05 8.07
CA GLU A 98 -0.56 -18.14 8.72
C GLU A 98 0.37 -19.20 9.32
N PHE A 99 1.39 -19.62 8.60
CA PHE A 99 2.36 -20.61 9.09
C PHE A 99 3.34 -20.03 10.12
N PHE A 100 3.64 -18.73 10.04
CA PHE A 100 4.62 -18.06 10.91
C PHE A 100 4.04 -16.77 11.52
N PRO A 101 2.95 -16.85 12.32
CA PRO A 101 2.24 -15.65 12.81
C PRO A 101 3.13 -14.77 13.68
N MET A 102 4.02 -15.33 14.49
CA MET A 102 4.95 -14.55 15.31
C MET A 102 5.96 -13.75 14.47
N GLU A 103 6.32 -14.23 13.28
CA GLU A 103 7.17 -13.47 12.36
C GLU A 103 6.42 -12.25 11.79
N ALA A 104 5.10 -12.40 11.57
CA ALA A 104 4.23 -11.28 11.20
C ALA A 104 4.12 -10.27 12.35
N VAL A 105 3.91 -10.72 13.59
CA VAL A 105 3.88 -9.84 14.78
C VAL A 105 5.20 -9.07 14.93
N ARG A 106 6.33 -9.79 14.93
CA ARG A 106 7.67 -9.17 15.08
C ARG A 106 8.00 -8.15 14.00
N THR A 107 7.55 -8.39 12.76
CA THR A 107 7.84 -7.47 11.65
C THR A 107 6.82 -6.35 11.56
N ASN A 108 5.53 -6.70 11.51
CA ASN A 108 4.47 -5.75 11.22
C ASN A 108 4.13 -4.91 12.45
N VAL A 109 4.12 -5.49 13.64
CA VAL A 109 3.73 -4.79 14.88
C VAL A 109 4.96 -4.22 15.59
N GLU A 110 5.86 -5.08 16.08
CA GLU A 110 7.05 -4.65 16.83
C GLU A 110 8.01 -3.83 15.96
N GLY A 111 8.23 -4.26 14.70
CA GLY A 111 9.08 -3.54 13.76
C GLY A 111 8.55 -2.14 13.45
N THR A 112 7.24 -2.00 13.25
CA THR A 112 6.63 -0.67 13.09
C THR A 112 6.76 0.15 14.37
N ASN A 113 6.50 -0.43 15.54
CA ASN A 113 6.69 0.27 16.81
C ASN A 113 8.13 0.78 17.00
N ASN A 114 9.13 0.00 16.63
CA ASN A 114 10.54 0.43 16.65
C ASN A 114 10.77 1.64 15.74
N VAL A 115 10.21 1.63 14.53
CA VAL A 115 10.30 2.77 13.60
C VAL A 115 9.64 4.02 14.20
N LEU A 116 8.45 3.90 14.77
CA LEU A 116 7.72 5.01 15.38
C LEU A 116 8.50 5.62 16.56
N LEU A 117 8.93 4.79 17.49
CA LEU A 117 9.71 5.23 18.66
C LEU A 117 11.04 5.87 18.26
N SER A 118 11.72 5.33 17.23
CA SER A 118 12.94 5.91 16.68
C SER A 118 12.68 7.29 16.09
N ALA A 119 11.65 7.40 15.27
CA ALA A 119 11.29 8.64 14.63
C ALA A 119 10.90 9.74 15.63
N ILE A 120 10.16 9.38 16.69
CA ILE A 120 9.83 10.30 17.78
C ILE A 120 11.11 10.78 18.50
N ALA A 121 12.02 9.87 18.82
CA ALA A 121 13.27 10.19 19.52
C ALA A 121 14.18 11.10 18.70
N HIS A 122 14.18 10.97 17.35
CA HIS A 122 14.99 11.80 16.44
C HIS A 122 14.25 13.04 15.93
N GLY A 123 13.02 13.30 16.37
CA GLY A 123 12.26 14.49 16.00
C GLY A 123 11.84 14.55 14.53
N VAL A 124 11.59 13.39 13.92
CA VAL A 124 11.03 13.29 12.55
C VAL A 124 9.72 14.07 12.47
N LYS A 125 9.51 14.82 11.40
CA LYS A 125 8.32 15.66 11.23
C LYS A 125 7.06 14.83 11.01
N ASN A 126 7.10 13.95 10.00
CA ASN A 126 5.93 13.14 9.63
C ASN A 126 6.33 11.71 9.33
N ILE A 127 5.52 10.78 9.83
CA ILE A 127 5.62 9.36 9.56
C ILE A 127 4.30 8.89 8.95
N VAL A 128 4.40 8.24 7.79
CA VAL A 128 3.27 7.55 7.18
C VAL A 128 3.49 6.04 7.25
N VAL A 129 2.59 5.34 7.94
CA VAL A 129 2.62 3.89 8.11
C VAL A 129 1.71 3.25 7.07
N LEU A 130 2.28 2.35 6.27
CA LEU A 130 1.57 1.69 5.18
C LEU A 130 0.74 0.51 5.70
N SER A 131 -0.58 0.57 5.53
CA SER A 131 -1.51 -0.50 5.85
C SER A 131 -2.18 -1.11 4.59
N THR A 132 -3.34 -1.73 4.72
CA THR A 132 -4.02 -2.51 3.68
C THR A 132 -5.51 -2.67 4.02
N ASP A 133 -6.35 -2.89 3.00
CA ASP A 133 -7.74 -3.32 3.13
C ASP A 133 -7.93 -4.53 4.06
N LYS A 134 -6.92 -5.42 4.11
CA LYS A 134 -6.97 -6.63 4.95
C LYS A 134 -6.87 -6.36 6.45
N ALA A 135 -6.56 -5.12 6.84
CA ALA A 135 -6.62 -4.66 8.23
C ALA A 135 -8.06 -4.32 8.67
N ALA A 136 -8.98 -4.04 7.71
CA ALA A 136 -10.39 -3.85 7.99
C ALA A 136 -11.09 -5.22 8.06
N TYR A 137 -11.75 -5.54 9.17
CA TYR A 137 -12.36 -6.86 9.44
C TYR A 137 -11.42 -8.02 9.08
N PRO A 138 -10.27 -8.14 9.76
CA PRO A 138 -9.24 -9.10 9.40
C PRO A 138 -9.70 -10.55 9.65
N ILE A 139 -9.44 -11.45 8.69
CA ILE A 139 -9.80 -12.87 8.77
C ILE A 139 -8.59 -13.81 8.71
N ASN A 140 -7.38 -13.26 8.61
CA ASN A 140 -6.13 -14.04 8.56
C ASN A 140 -5.01 -13.35 9.35
N ALA A 141 -3.96 -14.10 9.68
CA ALA A 141 -2.86 -13.63 10.52
C ALA A 141 -2.17 -12.37 9.96
N MET A 142 -2.04 -12.26 8.63
CA MET A 142 -1.48 -11.08 8.00
C MET A 142 -2.37 -9.86 8.25
N GLY A 143 -3.65 -9.95 8.01
CA GLY A 143 -4.62 -8.88 8.26
C GLY A 143 -4.69 -8.50 9.74
N ILE A 144 -4.71 -9.48 10.66
CA ILE A 144 -4.71 -9.27 12.12
C ILE A 144 -3.45 -8.51 12.54
N SER A 145 -2.27 -8.90 12.05
CA SER A 145 -1.02 -8.20 12.37
C SER A 145 -1.00 -6.76 11.84
N LYS A 146 -1.58 -6.51 10.67
CA LYS A 146 -1.72 -5.17 10.10
C LYS A 146 -2.74 -4.32 10.84
N ALA A 147 -3.86 -4.89 11.27
CA ALA A 147 -4.84 -4.21 12.11
C ALA A 147 -4.21 -3.79 13.46
N MET A 148 -3.45 -4.69 14.10
CA MET A 148 -2.73 -4.36 15.32
C MET A 148 -1.66 -3.29 15.10
N MET A 149 -0.93 -3.34 13.98
CA MET A 149 0.03 -2.32 13.58
C MET A 149 -0.63 -0.93 13.47
N GLU A 150 -1.82 -0.82 12.85
CA GLU A 150 -2.58 0.43 12.78
C GLU A 150 -2.92 0.95 14.19
N LYS A 151 -3.42 0.05 15.07
CA LYS A 151 -3.77 0.43 16.45
C LYS A 151 -2.54 0.95 17.21
N VAL A 152 -1.37 0.35 17.04
CA VAL A 152 -0.11 0.82 17.63
C VAL A 152 0.26 2.21 17.09
N ALA A 153 0.19 2.40 15.77
CA ALA A 153 0.53 3.70 15.16
C ALA A 153 -0.43 4.81 15.60
N ILE A 154 -1.74 4.53 15.61
CA ILE A 154 -2.77 5.48 16.07
C ILE A 154 -2.58 5.80 17.57
N ALA A 155 -2.28 4.80 18.40
CA ALA A 155 -2.03 5.01 19.82
C ALA A 155 -0.80 5.88 20.09
N GLN A 156 0.29 5.67 19.34
CA GLN A 156 1.49 6.52 19.45
C GLN A 156 1.19 7.96 18.99
N GLY A 157 0.48 8.15 17.87
CA GLY A 157 0.04 9.47 17.42
C GLY A 157 -0.83 10.18 18.46
N ARG A 158 -1.81 9.49 19.02
CA ARG A 158 -2.67 10.02 20.09
C ARG A 158 -1.87 10.42 21.33
N ALA A 159 -0.91 9.59 21.75
CA ALA A 159 -0.07 9.87 22.92
C ALA A 159 0.80 11.12 22.75
N LEU A 160 1.21 11.45 21.55
CA LEU A 160 1.95 12.67 21.25
C LEU A 160 1.10 13.94 21.40
N GLY A 161 -0.19 13.84 21.13
CA GLY A 161 -1.13 14.96 21.28
C GLY A 161 -1.04 16.01 20.18
N VAL A 162 -1.81 17.07 20.35
CA VAL A 162 -1.88 18.21 19.42
C VAL A 162 -0.63 19.09 19.57
N GLY A 163 -0.05 19.54 18.46
CA GLY A 163 1.13 20.43 18.46
C GLY A 163 2.46 19.72 18.71
N ALA A 164 2.49 18.39 18.72
CA ALA A 164 3.74 17.63 18.77
C ALA A 164 4.62 17.92 17.54
N LYS A 165 5.95 17.79 17.73
CA LYS A 165 6.91 17.97 16.62
C LYS A 165 6.80 16.88 15.55
N THR A 166 6.33 15.70 15.94
CA THR A 166 6.19 14.52 15.09
C THR A 166 4.72 14.23 14.85
N THR A 167 4.34 14.05 13.59
CA THR A 167 3.01 13.60 13.17
C THR A 167 3.08 12.16 12.72
N ILE A 168 2.20 11.30 13.23
CA ILE A 168 2.07 9.89 12.87
C ILE A 168 0.70 9.66 12.27
N CYS A 169 0.64 9.17 11.04
CA CYS A 169 -0.62 8.75 10.42
C CYS A 169 -0.44 7.43 9.66
N CYS A 170 -1.57 6.81 9.33
CA CYS A 170 -1.62 5.58 8.54
C CYS A 170 -2.27 5.83 7.18
N THR A 171 -1.93 5.00 6.21
CA THR A 171 -2.64 4.92 4.93
C THR A 171 -3.13 3.50 4.70
N ARG A 172 -4.40 3.37 4.28
CA ARG A 172 -5.02 2.09 3.92
C ARG A 172 -5.48 2.17 2.47
N TYR A 173 -5.13 1.16 1.69
CA TYR A 173 -5.45 1.09 0.27
C TYR A 173 -5.91 -0.32 -0.10
N GLY A 174 -6.62 -0.42 -1.22
CA GLY A 174 -7.09 -1.68 -1.77
C GLY A 174 -6.00 -2.45 -2.53
N ASN A 175 -6.43 -3.32 -3.43
CA ASN A 175 -5.50 -4.10 -4.23
C ASN A 175 -4.74 -3.19 -5.21
N VAL A 176 -3.42 -3.19 -5.10
CA VAL A 176 -2.55 -2.53 -6.09
C VAL A 176 -2.33 -3.47 -7.25
N MET A 177 -2.77 -3.04 -8.43
CA MET A 177 -2.68 -3.78 -9.67
C MET A 177 -1.22 -4.07 -10.03
N ALA A 178 -0.97 -5.25 -10.60
CA ALA A 178 0.36 -5.68 -11.04
C ALA A 178 1.46 -5.67 -9.98
N SER A 179 1.10 -5.69 -8.69
CA SER A 179 2.08 -5.90 -7.65
C SER A 179 2.62 -7.34 -7.69
N ARG A 180 3.85 -7.55 -7.21
CA ARG A 180 4.49 -8.89 -7.20
C ARG A 180 3.59 -9.92 -6.52
N GLY A 181 3.34 -11.03 -7.21
CA GLY A 181 2.48 -12.13 -6.76
C GLY A 181 0.99 -11.80 -6.82
N SER A 182 0.57 -10.78 -7.60
CA SER A 182 -0.83 -10.46 -7.84
C SER A 182 -1.39 -11.21 -9.05
N VAL A 183 -2.71 -11.19 -9.16
CA VAL A 183 -3.46 -11.98 -10.14
C VAL A 183 -3.21 -11.58 -11.60
N ILE A 184 -2.98 -10.29 -11.88
CA ILE A 184 -2.82 -9.80 -13.27
C ILE A 184 -1.55 -10.39 -13.93
N PRO A 185 -0.35 -10.31 -13.33
CA PRO A 185 0.82 -10.96 -13.91
C PRO A 185 0.66 -12.48 -14.08
N LEU A 186 0.03 -13.15 -13.11
CA LEU A 186 -0.25 -14.60 -13.21
C LEU A 186 -1.13 -14.92 -14.41
N TRP A 187 -2.19 -14.15 -14.64
CA TRP A 187 -3.10 -14.39 -15.76
C TRP A 187 -2.47 -14.08 -17.12
N VAL A 188 -1.61 -13.06 -17.18
CA VAL A 188 -0.80 -12.78 -18.37
C VAL A 188 0.13 -13.95 -18.69
N GLU A 189 0.83 -14.48 -17.69
CA GLU A 189 1.69 -15.66 -17.84
C GLU A 189 0.88 -16.87 -18.33
N GLN A 190 -0.28 -17.16 -17.72
CA GLN A 190 -1.17 -18.24 -18.14
C GLN A 190 -1.61 -18.10 -19.60
N MET A 191 -2.04 -16.90 -20.02
CA MET A 191 -2.43 -16.64 -21.41
C MET A 191 -1.25 -16.84 -22.39
N MET A 192 -0.07 -16.32 -22.06
CA MET A 192 1.11 -16.45 -22.91
C MET A 192 1.55 -17.90 -23.07
N GLU A 193 1.37 -18.72 -22.02
CA GLU A 193 1.65 -20.16 -22.05
C GLU A 193 0.53 -21.00 -22.70
N GLY A 194 -0.56 -20.39 -23.17
CA GLY A 194 -1.71 -21.08 -23.72
C GLY A 194 -2.52 -21.86 -22.68
N LYS A 195 -2.44 -21.50 -21.41
CA LYS A 195 -3.19 -22.07 -20.31
C LYS A 195 -4.45 -21.27 -20.01
N PRO A 196 -5.51 -21.90 -19.44
CA PRO A 196 -6.69 -21.14 -19.02
C PRO A 196 -6.36 -20.15 -17.90
N ILE A 197 -7.00 -18.99 -17.92
CA ILE A 197 -7.02 -18.05 -16.81
C ILE A 197 -7.76 -18.70 -15.63
N THR A 198 -7.14 -18.75 -14.46
CA THR A 198 -7.76 -19.34 -13.27
C THR A 198 -8.34 -18.27 -12.37
N ILE A 199 -9.66 -18.29 -12.13
CA ILE A 199 -10.36 -17.38 -11.22
C ILE A 199 -10.99 -18.15 -10.06
N THR A 200 -11.06 -17.52 -8.88
CA THR A 200 -11.62 -18.17 -7.69
C THR A 200 -13.15 -18.12 -7.67
N ASP A 201 -13.72 -16.95 -7.88
CA ASP A 201 -15.16 -16.68 -8.03
C ASP A 201 -15.35 -15.49 -8.98
N PRO A 202 -16.10 -15.62 -10.09
CA PRO A 202 -16.30 -14.54 -11.06
C PRO A 202 -16.95 -13.30 -10.47
N ASN A 203 -17.80 -13.44 -9.43
CA ASN A 203 -18.52 -12.34 -8.79
C ASN A 203 -17.71 -11.63 -7.68
N MET A 204 -16.59 -12.22 -7.30
CA MET A 204 -15.69 -11.65 -6.29
C MET A 204 -15.19 -10.28 -6.75
N THR A 205 -15.28 -9.26 -5.90
CA THR A 205 -14.84 -7.91 -6.24
C THR A 205 -13.55 -7.53 -5.57
N ARG A 206 -12.77 -6.73 -6.26
CA ARG A 206 -11.53 -6.12 -5.72
C ARG A 206 -11.48 -4.64 -6.08
N PHE A 207 -10.96 -3.84 -5.17
CA PHE A 207 -10.58 -2.47 -5.51
C PHE A 207 -9.46 -2.48 -6.54
N MET A 208 -9.51 -1.54 -7.48
CA MET A 208 -8.53 -1.42 -8.57
C MET A 208 -7.77 -0.11 -8.43
N MET A 209 -6.50 -0.21 -8.03
CA MET A 209 -5.62 0.94 -7.86
C MET A 209 -4.32 0.71 -8.61
N THR A 210 -3.80 1.78 -9.21
CA THR A 210 -2.41 1.77 -9.70
C THR A 210 -1.45 2.04 -8.54
N LEU A 211 -0.18 1.70 -8.76
CA LEU A 211 0.86 2.01 -7.77
C LEU A 211 1.07 3.53 -7.62
N ASP A 212 0.84 4.29 -8.69
CA ASP A 212 0.91 5.76 -8.66
C ASP A 212 -0.20 6.35 -7.79
N ASP A 213 -1.44 5.87 -7.90
CA ASP A 213 -2.55 6.27 -7.02
C ASP A 213 -2.21 6.03 -5.55
N ALA A 214 -1.61 4.87 -5.26
CA ALA A 214 -1.21 4.53 -3.90
C ALA A 214 -0.08 5.42 -3.37
N VAL A 215 0.86 5.86 -4.23
CA VAL A 215 1.89 6.84 -3.86
C VAL A 215 1.29 8.22 -3.63
N ASP A 216 0.29 8.63 -4.43
CA ASP A 216 -0.42 9.90 -4.23
C ASP A 216 -1.12 9.94 -2.87
N LEU A 217 -1.71 8.82 -2.41
CA LEU A 217 -2.26 8.71 -1.05
C LEU A 217 -1.18 8.93 0.02
N VAL A 218 0.02 8.39 -0.16
CA VAL A 218 1.14 8.59 0.80
C VAL A 218 1.56 10.06 0.85
N ILE A 219 1.68 10.72 -0.30
CA ILE A 219 2.01 12.14 -0.39
C ILE A 219 0.91 12.98 0.25
N TYR A 220 -0.36 12.64 0.00
CA TYR A 220 -1.50 13.29 0.62
C TYR A 220 -1.45 13.20 2.15
N ALA A 221 -1.16 12.01 2.68
CA ALA A 221 -1.03 11.78 4.12
C ALA A 221 0.16 12.57 4.74
N PHE A 222 1.29 12.67 4.05
CA PHE A 222 2.41 13.51 4.51
C PHE A 222 2.07 14.99 4.61
N THR A 223 1.17 15.49 3.78
CA THR A 223 0.85 16.92 3.68
C THR A 223 -0.40 17.35 4.45
N HIS A 224 -1.31 16.41 4.75
CA HIS A 224 -2.61 16.71 5.37
C HIS A 224 -2.85 15.92 6.67
N GLY A 225 -1.93 15.03 7.06
CA GLY A 225 -2.12 14.17 8.22
C GLY A 225 -1.95 14.91 9.54
N GLU A 226 -2.80 14.56 10.50
CA GLU A 226 -2.67 14.88 11.91
C GLU A 226 -2.39 13.60 12.71
N ASN A 227 -2.00 13.76 13.97
CA ASN A 227 -1.64 12.63 14.80
C ASN A 227 -2.79 11.63 14.98
N GLY A 228 -2.52 10.37 14.62
CA GLY A 228 -3.46 9.26 14.72
C GLY A 228 -4.47 9.15 13.58
N ASP A 229 -4.36 9.97 12.53
CA ASP A 229 -5.23 9.87 11.35
C ASP A 229 -4.96 8.58 10.56
N LEU A 230 -6.04 8.03 10.01
CA LEU A 230 -6.00 7.01 8.98
C LEU A 230 -6.60 7.56 7.68
N PHE A 231 -5.82 7.57 6.61
CA PHE A 231 -6.27 7.95 5.28
C PHE A 231 -6.59 6.74 4.43
N VAL A 232 -7.71 6.82 3.72
CA VAL A 232 -8.17 5.77 2.81
C VAL A 232 -8.48 6.39 1.46
N GLN A 233 -7.92 5.83 0.40
CA GLN A 233 -8.23 6.28 -0.95
C GLN A 233 -9.53 5.68 -1.43
N LYS A 234 -10.40 6.52 -2.00
CA LYS A 234 -11.57 6.06 -2.75
C LYS A 234 -11.09 5.50 -4.09
N ALA A 235 -11.35 4.23 -4.32
CA ALA A 235 -10.92 3.54 -5.53
C ALA A 235 -12.12 2.86 -6.21
N PRO A 236 -12.14 2.77 -7.54
CA PRO A 236 -13.13 1.94 -8.23
C PRO A 236 -12.87 0.46 -7.96
N ALA A 237 -13.86 -0.37 -8.23
CA ALA A 237 -13.75 -1.82 -8.13
C ALA A 237 -14.23 -2.51 -9.39
N ALA A 238 -13.74 -3.73 -9.62
CA ALA A 238 -14.23 -4.62 -10.66
C ALA A 238 -14.45 -6.03 -10.09
N THR A 239 -15.30 -6.81 -10.76
CA THR A 239 -15.36 -8.26 -10.55
C THR A 239 -14.14 -8.93 -11.18
N LEU A 240 -13.81 -10.14 -10.73
CA LEU A 240 -12.75 -10.92 -11.36
C LEU A 240 -13.10 -11.31 -12.80
N ASP A 241 -14.38 -11.49 -13.11
CA ASP A 241 -14.86 -11.75 -14.47
C ASP A 241 -14.60 -10.55 -15.39
N VAL A 242 -14.98 -9.34 -14.99
CA VAL A 242 -14.70 -8.10 -15.74
C VAL A 242 -13.20 -7.89 -15.93
N LEU A 243 -12.39 -8.15 -14.91
CA LEU A 243 -10.93 -8.03 -15.01
C LEU A 243 -10.35 -9.05 -16.01
N ALA A 244 -10.80 -10.31 -15.95
CA ALA A 244 -10.34 -11.36 -16.87
C ALA A 244 -10.71 -11.02 -18.32
N GLU A 245 -11.95 -10.61 -18.56
CA GLU A 245 -12.41 -10.24 -19.90
C GLU A 245 -11.67 -9.00 -20.44
N ALA A 246 -11.49 -7.96 -19.62
CA ALA A 246 -10.72 -6.78 -20.00
C ALA A 246 -9.26 -7.14 -20.37
N LEU A 247 -8.64 -8.06 -19.60
CA LEU A 247 -7.28 -8.50 -19.86
C LEU A 247 -7.18 -9.27 -21.19
N LYS A 248 -8.11 -10.22 -21.44
CA LYS A 248 -8.19 -10.97 -22.70
C LYS A 248 -8.33 -10.04 -23.89
N GLN A 249 -9.26 -9.08 -23.85
CA GLN A 249 -9.47 -8.11 -24.92
C GLN A 249 -8.26 -7.20 -25.12
N THR A 250 -7.58 -6.81 -24.05
CA THR A 250 -6.36 -5.99 -24.12
C THR A 250 -5.24 -6.76 -24.84
N TYR A 251 -5.03 -8.02 -24.51
CA TYR A 251 -3.99 -8.85 -25.13
C TYR A 251 -4.38 -9.38 -26.52
N ALA A 252 -5.69 -9.44 -26.86
CA ALA A 252 -6.15 -9.72 -28.22
C ALA A 252 -5.68 -8.67 -29.25
N MET A 253 -5.24 -7.49 -28.79
CA MET A 253 -4.57 -6.49 -29.63
C MET A 253 -3.20 -6.94 -30.13
N ILE A 254 -2.54 -7.88 -29.44
CA ILE A 254 -1.25 -8.48 -29.85
C ILE A 254 -1.51 -9.68 -30.76
N ASP A 255 -2.38 -10.59 -30.30
CA ASP A 255 -2.75 -11.81 -31.03
C ASP A 255 -4.19 -12.18 -30.67
N PRO A 256 -5.10 -12.29 -31.68
CA PRO A 256 -6.52 -12.62 -31.46
C PRO A 256 -6.76 -13.87 -30.59
N LYS A 257 -5.84 -14.84 -30.60
CA LYS A 257 -5.94 -16.06 -29.77
C LYS A 257 -6.09 -15.77 -28.28
N TYR A 258 -5.53 -14.68 -27.78
CA TYR A 258 -5.63 -14.30 -26.36
C TYR A 258 -7.05 -13.91 -25.96
N GLY A 259 -7.83 -13.36 -26.90
CA GLY A 259 -9.25 -13.10 -26.71
C GLY A 259 -10.10 -14.36 -26.50
N GLU A 260 -9.63 -15.50 -27.00
CA GLU A 260 -10.31 -16.79 -26.91
C GLU A 260 -9.85 -17.64 -25.69
N THR A 261 -8.92 -17.10 -24.86
CA THR A 261 -8.40 -17.82 -23.70
C THR A 261 -9.55 -18.26 -22.78
N GLU A 262 -9.58 -19.54 -22.44
CA GLU A 262 -10.56 -20.10 -21.51
C GLU A 262 -10.38 -19.50 -20.10
N VAL A 263 -11.51 -19.28 -19.42
CA VAL A 263 -11.53 -18.89 -17.99
C VAL A 263 -12.04 -20.07 -17.16
N LYS A 264 -11.21 -20.57 -16.25
CA LYS A 264 -11.52 -21.71 -15.39
C LYS A 264 -11.78 -21.25 -13.95
N VAL A 265 -12.97 -21.53 -13.43
CA VAL A 265 -13.31 -21.28 -12.02
C VAL A 265 -12.72 -22.39 -11.15
N ILE A 266 -11.89 -22.03 -10.17
CA ILE A 266 -11.19 -22.97 -9.28
C ILE A 266 -11.75 -23.00 -7.85
N GLY A 267 -12.70 -22.13 -7.51
CA GLY A 267 -13.28 -21.99 -6.17
C GLY A 267 -12.48 -21.05 -5.25
N THR A 268 -13.15 -20.58 -4.20
CA THR A 268 -12.60 -19.64 -3.22
C THR A 268 -11.53 -20.33 -2.36
N ARG A 269 -10.41 -19.65 -2.12
CA ARG A 269 -9.31 -20.15 -1.29
C ARG A 269 -9.53 -19.83 0.19
N HIS A 270 -8.84 -20.54 1.06
CA HIS A 270 -8.84 -20.26 2.49
C HIS A 270 -8.36 -18.82 2.76
N GLY A 271 -9.12 -18.09 3.60
CA GLY A 271 -8.77 -16.71 3.98
C GLY A 271 -9.00 -15.65 2.89
N GLU A 272 -9.71 -15.99 1.81
CA GLU A 272 -10.18 -15.04 0.79
C GLU A 272 -11.58 -14.51 1.11
N LYS A 273 -11.76 -13.21 0.96
CA LYS A 273 -13.07 -12.53 1.09
C LYS A 273 -13.74 -12.43 -0.28
N LEU A 274 -15.08 -12.47 -0.32
CA LEU A 274 -15.85 -12.20 -1.54
C LEU A 274 -15.74 -10.74 -2.00
N TYR A 275 -15.57 -9.82 -1.05
CA TYR A 275 -15.31 -8.40 -1.28
C TYR A 275 -14.34 -7.86 -0.23
N GLU A 276 -13.68 -6.77 -0.52
CA GLU A 276 -12.74 -6.12 0.40
C GLU A 276 -13.35 -4.86 0.99
N THR A 277 -13.14 -4.66 2.30
CA THR A 277 -13.57 -3.46 3.02
C THR A 277 -12.36 -2.54 3.25
N LEU A 278 -12.51 -1.26 2.95
CA LEU A 278 -11.48 -0.25 3.20
C LEU A 278 -11.76 0.59 4.45
N VAL A 279 -13.03 0.86 4.74
CA VAL A 279 -13.45 1.60 5.93
C VAL A 279 -14.56 0.81 6.62
N THR A 280 -14.34 0.46 7.89
CA THR A 280 -15.34 -0.28 8.68
C THR A 280 -16.53 0.63 9.01
N ARG A 281 -17.66 0.05 9.43
CA ARG A 281 -18.87 0.81 9.82
C ARG A 281 -18.57 1.83 10.93
N GLU A 282 -17.83 1.44 11.97
CA GLU A 282 -17.44 2.35 13.06
C GLU A 282 -16.54 3.49 12.58
N GLU A 283 -15.63 3.18 11.65
CA GLU A 283 -14.77 4.21 11.05
C GLU A 283 -15.57 5.16 10.17
N MET A 284 -16.54 4.66 9.38
CA MET A 284 -17.40 5.49 8.54
C MET A 284 -18.26 6.48 9.35
N ALA A 285 -18.70 6.10 10.54
CA ALA A 285 -19.49 6.99 11.41
C ALA A 285 -18.73 8.29 11.76
N LYS A 286 -17.41 8.28 11.77
CA LYS A 286 -16.54 9.43 12.05
C LYS A 286 -15.66 9.88 10.89
N ALA A 287 -15.76 9.20 9.73
CA ALA A 287 -14.97 9.53 8.55
C ALA A 287 -15.34 10.90 8.00
N ILE A 288 -14.33 11.65 7.60
CA ILE A 288 -14.46 12.94 6.93
C ILE A 288 -14.20 12.71 5.45
N ASP A 289 -15.14 13.11 4.61
CA ASP A 289 -15.00 13.05 3.16
C ASP A 289 -14.11 14.18 2.66
N MET A 290 -12.95 13.82 2.10
CA MET A 290 -11.97 14.73 1.53
C MET A 290 -11.98 14.71 -0.02
N GLY A 291 -13.10 14.36 -0.64
CA GLY A 291 -13.22 14.20 -2.09
C GLY A 291 -12.68 12.85 -2.57
N GLY A 292 -11.43 12.77 -2.98
CA GLY A 292 -10.78 11.51 -3.41
C GLY A 292 -10.39 10.57 -2.28
N TYR A 293 -10.46 11.03 -1.02
CA TYR A 293 -10.00 10.30 0.16
C TYR A 293 -11.03 10.36 1.29
N TYR A 294 -10.99 9.36 2.18
CA TYR A 294 -11.56 9.46 3.52
C TYR A 294 -10.44 9.71 4.52
N ARG A 295 -10.65 10.65 5.45
CA ARG A 295 -9.86 10.84 6.65
C ARG A 295 -10.64 10.29 7.83
N ILE A 296 -10.06 9.34 8.54
CA ILE A 296 -10.61 8.78 9.77
C ILE A 296 -9.75 9.31 10.92
N PRO A 297 -10.26 10.32 11.68
CA PRO A 297 -9.52 10.87 12.81
C PRO A 297 -9.42 9.85 13.94
N CYS A 298 -8.33 9.94 14.74
CA CYS A 298 -8.24 9.12 15.93
C CYS A 298 -9.28 9.53 16.98
N ASP A 299 -9.57 8.59 17.86
CA ASP A 299 -10.39 8.87 19.03
C ASP A 299 -9.50 9.47 20.12
N ASN A 300 -9.68 10.75 20.43
CA ASN A 300 -8.90 11.50 21.42
C ASN A 300 -9.46 11.41 22.84
N ARG A 301 -10.53 10.64 23.06
CA ARG A 301 -11.09 10.42 24.38
C ARG A 301 -10.12 9.57 25.23
N ASP A 302 -10.06 9.83 26.52
CA ASP A 302 -9.29 9.02 27.46
C ASP A 302 -10.09 7.81 27.96
N LEU A 303 -9.45 6.94 28.76
CA LEU A 303 -10.09 5.73 29.28
C LEU A 303 -11.20 6.00 30.30
N ASN A 304 -11.33 7.22 30.80
CA ASN A 304 -12.29 7.59 31.85
C ASN A 304 -13.58 8.21 31.30
N TYR A 305 -13.84 8.15 29.98
CA TYR A 305 -15.08 8.72 29.45
C TYR A 305 -16.29 7.82 29.70
N ASP A 306 -17.21 8.29 30.50
CA ASP A 306 -18.39 7.54 30.94
C ASP A 306 -19.38 7.22 29.81
N LYS A 307 -19.47 8.07 28.80
CA LYS A 307 -20.43 7.92 27.69
C LYS A 307 -20.24 6.66 26.86
N PHE A 308 -19.03 6.13 26.75
CA PHE A 308 -18.76 4.94 25.95
C PHE A 308 -19.43 3.68 26.49
N PHE A 309 -19.63 3.60 27.81
CA PHE A 309 -20.23 2.45 28.44
C PHE A 309 -21.75 2.58 28.66
N THR A 310 -22.30 3.80 28.54
CA THR A 310 -23.70 4.08 28.86
C THR A 310 -24.55 4.45 27.66
N GLU A 311 -23.97 5.03 26.61
CA GLU A 311 -24.67 5.45 25.40
C GLU A 311 -23.90 5.02 24.16
N GLY A 312 -24.48 4.14 23.31
CA GLY A 312 -23.95 3.77 22.00
C GLY A 312 -24.00 4.96 21.02
N ASP A 313 -23.18 4.87 19.95
CA ASP A 313 -23.26 5.84 18.84
C ASP A 313 -24.27 5.36 17.81
N HIS A 314 -25.47 5.96 17.79
CA HIS A 314 -26.55 5.63 16.85
C HIS A 314 -26.16 5.84 15.38
N LYS A 315 -25.14 6.63 15.07
CA LYS A 315 -24.63 6.76 13.70
C LYS A 315 -24.06 5.45 13.18
N VAL A 316 -23.47 4.63 14.03
CA VAL A 316 -22.90 3.33 13.65
C VAL A 316 -23.98 2.38 13.14
N GLU A 317 -25.21 2.48 13.63
CA GLU A 317 -26.33 1.62 13.22
C GLU A 317 -26.84 1.94 11.81
N THR A 318 -26.69 3.19 11.36
CA THR A 318 -27.30 3.72 10.13
C THR A 318 -26.30 3.86 8.97
N VAL A 319 -25.00 3.80 9.25
CA VAL A 319 -23.93 4.00 8.26
C VAL A 319 -23.47 2.64 7.71
N GLU A 320 -23.31 2.57 6.40
CA GLU A 320 -22.72 1.43 5.72
C GLU A 320 -21.19 1.55 5.64
N GLU A 321 -20.48 0.44 5.77
CA GLU A 321 -19.03 0.37 5.53
C GLU A 321 -18.67 0.70 4.07
N TYR A 322 -17.46 1.18 3.81
CA TYR A 322 -16.97 1.39 2.46
C TYR A 322 -16.22 0.15 1.97
N HIS A 323 -16.76 -0.51 0.96
CA HIS A 323 -16.26 -1.79 0.45
C HIS A 323 -16.33 -1.88 -1.09
N SER A 324 -15.70 -2.90 -1.66
CA SER A 324 -15.58 -3.04 -3.12
C SER A 324 -16.90 -3.36 -3.83
N HIS A 325 -18.00 -3.68 -3.12
CA HIS A 325 -19.33 -3.84 -3.71
C HIS A 325 -20.09 -2.52 -3.83
N ASN A 326 -19.86 -1.52 -2.95
CA ASN A 326 -20.60 -0.25 -2.92
C ASN A 326 -19.80 0.96 -3.44
N THR A 327 -18.64 0.75 -4.05
CA THR A 327 -17.88 1.79 -4.75
C THR A 327 -18.24 1.83 -6.24
N LYS A 328 -17.69 2.83 -6.97
CA LYS A 328 -17.81 2.90 -8.43
C LYS A 328 -17.33 1.60 -9.06
N ARG A 329 -18.21 0.95 -9.83
CA ARG A 329 -17.90 -0.29 -10.54
C ARG A 329 -17.40 0.02 -11.94
N LEU A 330 -16.30 -0.63 -12.33
CA LEU A 330 -15.79 -0.59 -13.68
C LEU A 330 -16.46 -1.69 -14.52
N ASP A 331 -16.81 -1.33 -15.73
CA ASP A 331 -17.10 -2.26 -16.81
C ASP A 331 -15.80 -2.70 -17.52
N VAL A 332 -15.93 -3.50 -18.56
CA VAL A 332 -14.78 -4.01 -19.32
C VAL A 332 -13.96 -2.87 -19.92
N GLU A 333 -14.60 -1.85 -20.51
CA GLU A 333 -13.90 -0.72 -21.14
C GLU A 333 -13.16 0.13 -20.09
N GLY A 334 -13.80 0.48 -18.98
CA GLY A 334 -13.14 1.20 -17.88
C GLY A 334 -11.99 0.40 -17.27
N MET A 335 -12.11 -0.93 -17.24
CA MET A 335 -11.03 -1.80 -16.78
C MET A 335 -9.87 -1.85 -17.78
N LYS A 336 -10.12 -1.89 -19.09
CA LYS A 336 -9.09 -1.80 -20.14
C LYS A 336 -8.32 -0.47 -20.06
N GLU A 337 -9.03 0.65 -19.89
CA GLU A 337 -8.38 1.96 -19.69
C GLU A 337 -7.42 1.95 -18.49
N LEU A 338 -7.82 1.29 -17.41
CA LEU A 338 -7.00 1.19 -16.21
C LEU A 338 -5.81 0.24 -16.39
N LEU A 339 -5.99 -0.90 -17.08
CA LEU A 339 -4.91 -1.83 -17.45
C LEU A 339 -3.85 -1.13 -18.33
N LEU A 340 -4.25 -0.29 -19.26
CA LEU A 340 -3.35 0.49 -20.13
C LEU A 340 -2.57 1.59 -19.36
N LYS A 341 -2.83 1.81 -18.08
CA LYS A 341 -1.96 2.63 -17.21
C LYS A 341 -0.76 1.85 -16.69
N LEU A 342 -0.75 0.53 -16.75
CA LEU A 342 0.33 -0.34 -16.27
C LEU A 342 1.44 -0.42 -17.33
N ASN A 343 2.65 -0.04 -16.94
CA ASN A 343 3.77 0.03 -17.88
C ASN A 343 4.14 -1.34 -18.46
N PHE A 344 4.08 -2.42 -17.68
CA PHE A 344 4.40 -3.75 -18.20
C PHE A 344 3.41 -4.20 -19.30
N ILE A 345 2.11 -3.88 -19.16
CA ILE A 345 1.11 -4.16 -20.21
C ILE A 345 1.39 -3.31 -21.44
N ARG A 346 1.76 -2.03 -21.25
CA ARG A 346 2.14 -1.16 -22.37
C ARG A 346 3.39 -1.65 -23.09
N GLU A 347 4.38 -2.15 -22.36
CA GLU A 347 5.59 -2.76 -22.93
C GLU A 347 5.24 -4.02 -23.72
N ASP A 348 4.40 -4.91 -23.21
CA ASP A 348 3.92 -6.09 -23.92
C ASP A 348 3.17 -5.72 -25.22
N LEU A 349 2.41 -4.63 -25.21
CA LEU A 349 1.68 -4.11 -26.38
C LEU A 349 2.56 -3.28 -27.32
N GLY A 350 3.86 -3.13 -27.08
CA GLY A 350 4.75 -2.27 -27.87
C GLY A 350 4.45 -0.77 -27.75
N LEU A 351 3.70 -0.34 -26.71
CA LEU A 351 3.37 1.05 -26.44
C LEU A 351 4.45 1.72 -25.58
N GLN A 352 4.65 3.02 -25.79
CA GLN A 352 5.60 3.78 -24.94
C GLN A 352 5.17 3.75 -23.47
N PRO A 353 6.09 3.53 -22.52
CA PRO A 353 5.80 3.61 -21.08
C PRO A 353 5.20 4.99 -20.72
N ARG A 354 4.27 5.03 -19.78
CA ARG A 354 3.76 6.27 -19.18
C ARG A 354 4.76 6.74 -18.15
N ALA A 355 5.45 7.82 -18.41
CA ALA A 355 6.49 8.39 -17.56
C ALA A 355 7.68 7.43 -17.27
N LYS A 356 8.79 7.95 -16.77
CA LYS A 356 10.09 7.26 -16.57
C LYS A 356 10.09 6.12 -15.51
N ALA A 357 8.94 5.61 -15.11
CA ALA A 357 8.79 4.52 -14.15
C ALA A 357 8.70 3.19 -14.90
N ARG A 358 9.77 2.44 -14.96
CA ARG A 358 9.69 1.01 -15.27
C ARG A 358 9.04 0.30 -14.09
N ASP A 359 7.88 -0.32 -14.31
CA ASP A 359 7.38 -1.33 -13.40
C ASP A 359 8.37 -2.50 -13.48
N TYR A 360 9.01 -2.80 -12.36
CA TYR A 360 9.91 -3.92 -12.31
C TYR A 360 9.10 -5.20 -12.53
N ARG A 361 9.32 -5.89 -13.63
CA ARG A 361 9.29 -7.34 -13.61
C ARG A 361 10.51 -7.71 -12.75
N SER A 362 10.30 -7.90 -11.46
CA SER A 362 11.34 -8.46 -10.62
C SER A 362 11.49 -9.92 -11.01
N GLU A 363 12.60 -10.27 -11.64
CA GLU A 363 13.11 -11.62 -11.65
C GLU A 363 13.11 -12.27 -10.26
#